data_254acdb24bdfd4d51facc09cd0578498
#
_entry.id   254acdb24bdfd4d51facc09cd0578498
#
_cell.length_a   1.000
_cell.length_b   1.000
_cell.length_c   1.000
_cell.angle_alpha   90.00
_cell.angle_beta   90.00
_cell.angle_gamma   90.00
#
_symmetry.space_group_name_H-M   'P 1'
#
loop_
_entity.id
_entity.type
_entity.pdbx_description
1 polymer ?
#
loop_
_entity_poly.entity_id
_entity_poly.type
_entity_poly.pdbx_seq_one_letter_code
_entity_poly.pdbx_strand_id
1 'polypeptide(L)'
;MKNDINSEANAIVQQALDRATTEGGEIGVQVAAYLGGKLVIDAWSGYADQESGRKVDGDTLFNVYSVTKAVAATALHILADRGLIDYDAPVVRYWPEYGANGKQGTTVRDVLTHRACVPQMPAGVTPERMCDWDWMTCAIAGLEPLAEPGTKTLYLSMTFGWIVGELVRRADPKHRSLGRFVREEIAEPLGITDLWIGLPDEAVPRLARHVDAMTPVPPEYLPPLFLASMPDQVALTPRVFDRPDVRRAEVAGVGGIFNARSEARFWAMLANGGELDGVRLLSRELVATLATPRANSEEADPVMFGFPIPITIGGFWFGGAHPPVAAARHARALCHPGQGNSFGWADPATGLAVAICHNKLFNPASEEENPLRPVVDAVHAALGG
;
A
#
# COMPACT_ATOMS: atom_id res chain seq x y z
N MET A 1 16.84 4.56 -18.62
CA MET A 1 16.83 3.22 -18.00
C MET A 1 17.40 2.22 -19.00
N LYS A 2 18.40 1.43 -18.64
CA LYS A 2 18.77 0.24 -19.43
C LYS A 2 17.71 -0.82 -19.13
N ASN A 3 16.84 -1.12 -20.08
CA ASN A 3 15.89 -2.22 -19.97
C ASN A 3 16.69 -3.52 -20.15
N ASP A 4 16.95 -4.21 -19.05
CA ASP A 4 17.53 -5.56 -19.04
C ASP A 4 16.41 -6.63 -19.02
N ILE A 5 15.29 -6.37 -19.73
CA ILE A 5 14.16 -7.29 -19.79
C ILE A 5 14.65 -8.68 -20.18
N ASN A 6 14.42 -9.64 -19.30
CA ASN A 6 14.63 -11.05 -19.61
C ASN A 6 13.50 -11.52 -20.53
N SER A 7 13.79 -11.68 -21.81
CA SER A 7 12.76 -11.98 -22.82
C SER A 7 12.02 -13.29 -22.56
N GLU A 8 12.68 -14.31 -22.01
CA GLU A 8 12.08 -15.61 -21.67
C GLU A 8 11.18 -15.47 -20.43
N ALA A 9 11.69 -14.88 -19.36
CA ALA A 9 10.89 -14.63 -18.14
C ALA A 9 9.68 -13.74 -18.42
N ASN A 10 9.87 -12.68 -19.20
CA ASN A 10 8.78 -11.78 -19.59
C ASN A 10 7.72 -12.51 -20.43
N ALA A 11 8.11 -13.41 -21.35
CA ALA A 11 7.17 -14.18 -22.16
C ALA A 11 6.36 -15.18 -21.33
N ILE A 12 6.98 -15.82 -20.33
CA ILE A 12 6.27 -16.73 -19.39
C ILE A 12 5.21 -15.96 -18.62
N VAL A 13 5.55 -14.80 -18.06
CA VAL A 13 4.60 -13.98 -17.30
C VAL A 13 3.53 -13.37 -18.20
N GLN A 14 3.89 -12.92 -19.41
CA GLN A 14 2.91 -12.43 -20.40
C GLN A 14 1.87 -13.50 -20.71
N GLN A 15 2.28 -14.76 -20.94
CA GLN A 15 1.36 -15.86 -21.20
C GLN A 15 0.41 -16.11 -20.01
N ALA A 16 0.90 -15.98 -18.76
CA ALA A 16 0.05 -16.12 -17.58
C ALA A 16 -0.95 -14.97 -17.47
N LEU A 17 -0.54 -13.74 -17.77
CA LEU A 17 -1.42 -12.57 -17.80
C LEU A 17 -2.51 -12.69 -18.86
N ASP A 18 -2.15 -13.15 -20.08
CA ASP A 18 -3.12 -13.35 -21.16
C ASP A 18 -4.16 -14.38 -20.78
N ARG A 19 -3.78 -15.48 -20.14
CA ARG A 19 -4.74 -16.47 -19.61
C ARG A 19 -5.59 -15.88 -18.49
N ALA A 20 -5.02 -15.12 -17.55
CA ALA A 20 -5.78 -14.50 -16.47
C ALA A 20 -6.90 -13.59 -17.01
N THR A 21 -6.64 -12.87 -18.11
CA THR A 21 -7.62 -11.94 -18.71
C THR A 21 -8.57 -12.59 -19.72
N THR A 22 -8.22 -13.74 -20.32
CA THR A 22 -9.07 -14.43 -21.30
C THR A 22 -9.90 -15.55 -20.68
N GLU A 23 -9.37 -16.25 -19.69
CA GLU A 23 -9.96 -17.45 -19.09
C GLU A 23 -10.20 -17.28 -17.58
N GLY A 24 -9.31 -16.57 -16.87
CA GLY A 24 -9.33 -16.41 -15.41
C GLY A 24 -10.29 -15.34 -14.90
N GLY A 25 -10.95 -14.60 -15.81
CA GLY A 25 -11.93 -13.58 -15.46
C GLY A 25 -11.31 -12.27 -14.89
N GLU A 26 -9.99 -12.07 -14.98
CA GLU A 26 -9.35 -10.77 -14.75
C GLU A 26 -9.71 -9.81 -15.90
N ILE A 27 -9.64 -8.49 -15.64
CA ILE A 27 -10.04 -7.50 -16.64
C ILE A 27 -8.83 -6.79 -17.22
N GLY A 28 -8.04 -6.11 -16.38
CA GLY A 28 -6.85 -5.42 -16.78
C GLY A 28 -5.80 -5.53 -15.70
N VAL A 29 -4.59 -5.92 -16.07
CA VAL A 29 -3.51 -6.22 -15.12
C VAL A 29 -2.15 -5.84 -15.68
N GLN A 30 -1.27 -5.34 -14.82
CA GLN A 30 0.14 -5.12 -15.06
C GLN A 30 0.97 -5.88 -14.04
N VAL A 31 2.13 -6.39 -14.47
CA VAL A 31 3.16 -6.95 -13.60
C VAL A 31 4.51 -6.38 -14.01
N ALA A 32 5.27 -5.91 -13.02
CA ALA A 32 6.66 -5.59 -13.21
C ALA A 32 7.51 -6.25 -12.11
N ALA A 33 8.71 -6.71 -12.48
CA ALA A 33 9.64 -7.30 -11.53
C ALA A 33 11.06 -6.79 -11.75
N TYR A 34 11.73 -6.52 -10.63
CA TYR A 34 13.15 -6.23 -10.57
C TYR A 34 13.89 -7.38 -9.87
N LEU A 35 15.06 -7.73 -10.38
CA LEU A 35 15.96 -8.69 -9.76
C LEU A 35 17.36 -8.07 -9.68
N GLY A 36 17.89 -7.99 -8.46
CA GLY A 36 19.19 -7.34 -8.24
C GLY A 36 19.24 -5.88 -8.73
N GLY A 37 18.13 -5.15 -8.59
CA GLY A 37 17.99 -3.75 -9.02
C GLY A 37 17.73 -3.53 -10.50
N LYS A 38 17.61 -4.59 -11.31
CA LYS A 38 17.35 -4.50 -12.76
C LYS A 38 15.93 -4.89 -13.09
N LEU A 39 15.23 -4.10 -13.93
CA LEU A 39 13.91 -4.44 -14.44
C LEU A 39 14.03 -5.64 -15.38
N VAL A 40 13.46 -6.78 -15.00
CA VAL A 40 13.55 -8.06 -15.73
C VAL A 40 12.20 -8.51 -16.31
N ILE A 41 11.10 -8.09 -15.74
CA ILE A 41 9.73 -8.32 -16.24
C ILE A 41 9.00 -6.99 -16.30
N ASP A 42 8.30 -6.74 -17.42
CA ASP A 42 7.42 -5.60 -17.63
C ASP A 42 6.33 -6.04 -18.61
N ALA A 43 5.19 -6.49 -18.08
CA ALA A 43 4.16 -7.18 -18.86
C ALA A 43 2.76 -6.74 -18.42
N TRP A 44 1.80 -6.78 -19.35
CA TRP A 44 0.42 -6.38 -19.10
C TRP A 44 -0.55 -7.06 -20.03
N SER A 45 -1.82 -7.15 -19.63
CA SER A 45 -2.89 -7.72 -20.45
C SER A 45 -4.25 -7.13 -20.10
N GLY A 46 -5.20 -7.29 -21.01
CA GLY A 46 -6.60 -6.96 -20.80
C GLY A 46 -6.97 -5.52 -21.09
N TYR A 47 -7.98 -5.03 -20.36
CA TYR A 47 -8.61 -3.73 -20.60
C TYR A 47 -8.45 -2.80 -19.41
N ALA A 48 -7.96 -1.60 -19.66
CA ALA A 48 -7.98 -0.50 -18.72
C ALA A 48 -9.41 0.08 -18.57
N ASP A 49 -10.19 -0.01 -19.64
CA ASP A 49 -11.63 0.33 -19.66
C ASP A 49 -12.33 -0.54 -20.72
N GLN A 50 -13.17 -1.45 -20.27
CA GLN A 50 -13.92 -2.35 -21.16
C GLN A 50 -15.00 -1.61 -21.98
N GLU A 51 -15.60 -0.56 -21.41
CA GLU A 51 -16.68 0.17 -22.06
C GLU A 51 -16.18 0.95 -23.29
N SER A 52 -15.03 1.61 -23.17
CA SER A 52 -14.40 2.31 -24.31
C SER A 52 -13.53 1.39 -25.17
N GLY A 53 -13.25 0.17 -24.73
CA GLY A 53 -12.33 -0.74 -25.40
C GLY A 53 -10.84 -0.39 -25.21
N ARG A 54 -10.50 0.53 -24.31
CA ARG A 54 -9.11 0.92 -24.03
C ARG A 54 -8.36 -0.23 -23.37
N LYS A 55 -7.29 -0.66 -24.02
CA LYS A 55 -6.42 -1.72 -23.50
C LYS A 55 -5.49 -1.19 -22.40
N VAL A 56 -5.04 -2.11 -21.54
CA VAL A 56 -3.91 -1.85 -20.64
C VAL A 56 -2.62 -1.74 -21.47
N ASP A 57 -1.79 -0.80 -21.12
CA ASP A 57 -0.44 -0.63 -21.60
C ASP A 57 0.54 -0.40 -20.42
N GLY A 58 1.82 -0.23 -20.67
CA GLY A 58 2.83 -0.02 -19.62
C GLY A 58 2.69 1.28 -18.85
N ASP A 59 1.91 2.24 -19.34
CA ASP A 59 1.69 3.55 -18.73
C ASP A 59 0.30 3.69 -18.07
N THR A 60 -0.51 2.64 -18.15
CA THR A 60 -1.83 2.60 -17.48
C THR A 60 -1.65 2.68 -15.97
N LEU A 61 -2.46 3.50 -15.32
CA LEU A 61 -2.46 3.74 -13.88
C LEU A 61 -3.57 2.97 -13.18
N PHE A 62 -3.30 2.52 -11.96
CA PHE A 62 -4.26 1.79 -11.12
C PHE A 62 -4.27 2.35 -9.71
N ASN A 63 -5.44 2.41 -9.08
CA ASN A 63 -5.50 2.61 -7.64
C ASN A 63 -5.08 1.31 -6.95
N VAL A 64 -4.04 1.38 -6.13
CA VAL A 64 -3.46 0.20 -5.45
C VAL A 64 -3.89 0.08 -3.99
N TYR A 65 -4.81 0.93 -3.56
CA TYR A 65 -5.34 0.93 -2.19
C TYR A 65 -4.26 0.84 -1.11
N SER A 66 -4.33 -0.16 -0.23
CA SER A 66 -3.47 -0.22 0.95
C SER A 66 -1.98 -0.45 0.66
N VAL A 67 -1.57 -0.77 -0.57
CA VAL A 67 -0.14 -0.72 -0.96
C VAL A 67 0.43 0.69 -0.71
N THR A 68 -0.40 1.73 -0.79
CA THR A 68 -0.07 3.12 -0.42
C THR A 68 0.58 3.25 0.95
N LYS A 69 0.19 2.39 1.93
CA LYS A 69 0.73 2.44 3.29
C LYS A 69 2.24 2.18 3.34
N ALA A 70 2.74 1.31 2.47
CA ALA A 70 4.18 1.05 2.37
C ALA A 70 4.96 2.29 1.93
N VAL A 71 4.41 3.05 0.99
CA VAL A 71 5.00 4.30 0.51
C VAL A 71 4.95 5.38 1.60
N ALA A 72 3.80 5.52 2.28
CA ALA A 72 3.63 6.47 3.38
C ALA A 72 4.57 6.14 4.55
N ALA A 73 4.69 4.87 4.95
CA ALA A 73 5.62 4.43 5.98
C ALA A 73 7.08 4.73 5.57
N THR A 74 7.45 4.50 4.29
CA THR A 74 8.79 4.80 3.80
C THR A 74 9.12 6.29 3.89
N ALA A 75 8.16 7.18 3.61
CA ALA A 75 8.34 8.62 3.82
C ALA A 75 8.69 8.96 5.28
N LEU A 76 8.00 8.31 6.23
CA LEU A 76 8.31 8.46 7.66
C LEU A 76 9.70 7.88 8.01
N HIS A 77 10.07 6.75 7.40
CA HIS A 77 11.39 6.13 7.61
C HIS A 77 12.54 6.98 7.11
N ILE A 78 12.36 7.70 6.00
CA ILE A 78 13.35 8.68 5.51
C ILE A 78 13.60 9.76 6.56
N LEU A 79 12.56 10.27 7.21
CA LEU A 79 12.71 11.25 8.28
C LEU A 79 13.35 10.64 9.54
N ALA A 80 13.04 9.40 9.85
CA ALA A 80 13.65 8.69 10.97
C ALA A 80 15.16 8.43 10.74
N ASP A 81 15.54 8.01 9.54
CA ASP A 81 16.95 7.80 9.16
C ASP A 81 17.78 9.11 9.20
N ARG A 82 17.09 10.24 9.00
CA ARG A 82 17.67 11.60 9.15
C ARG A 82 17.65 12.11 10.60
N GLY A 83 17.18 11.32 11.58
CA GLY A 83 17.08 11.70 12.99
C GLY A 83 15.98 12.71 13.32
N LEU A 84 15.03 12.94 12.40
CA LEU A 84 13.91 13.87 12.58
C LEU A 84 12.69 13.21 13.23
N ILE A 85 12.58 11.89 13.15
CA ILE A 85 11.55 11.06 13.80
C ILE A 85 12.25 10.02 14.68
N ASP A 86 11.72 9.83 15.89
CA ASP A 86 12.06 8.75 16.82
C ASP A 86 10.82 7.84 16.93
N TYR A 87 10.98 6.56 16.62
CA TYR A 87 9.86 5.60 16.62
C TYR A 87 9.25 5.38 18.00
N ASP A 88 10.05 5.50 19.06
CA ASP A 88 9.62 5.26 20.43
C ASP A 88 9.16 6.56 21.13
N ALA A 89 9.29 7.70 20.45
CA ALA A 89 8.71 8.95 20.93
C ALA A 89 7.18 8.95 20.79
N PRO A 90 6.47 9.58 21.74
CA PRO A 90 5.03 9.76 21.59
C PRO A 90 4.70 10.69 20.42
N VAL A 91 3.62 10.39 19.71
CA VAL A 91 3.10 11.19 18.58
C VAL A 91 2.96 12.67 18.95
N VAL A 92 2.56 12.97 20.18
CA VAL A 92 2.38 14.33 20.69
C VAL A 92 3.68 15.19 20.67
N ARG A 93 4.83 14.57 20.57
CA ARG A 93 6.10 15.28 20.38
C ARG A 93 6.12 16.06 19.06
N TYR A 94 5.46 15.52 18.04
CA TYR A 94 5.39 16.08 16.68
C TYR A 94 4.03 16.72 16.41
N TRP A 95 2.98 16.15 16.98
CA TRP A 95 1.60 16.54 16.80
C TRP A 95 0.87 16.64 18.15
N PRO A 96 1.01 17.79 18.88
CA PRO A 96 0.47 17.94 20.24
C PRO A 96 -1.03 17.67 20.36
N GLU A 97 -1.82 18.08 19.37
CA GLU A 97 -3.27 17.94 19.35
C GLU A 97 -3.72 16.47 19.32
N TYR A 98 -2.89 15.56 18.82
CA TYR A 98 -3.17 14.13 18.80
C TYR A 98 -3.37 13.53 20.19
N GLY A 99 -2.76 14.11 21.21
CA GLY A 99 -2.83 13.61 22.60
C GLY A 99 -4.19 13.67 23.28
N ALA A 100 -5.20 14.27 22.64
CA ALA A 100 -6.55 14.34 23.20
C ALA A 100 -7.13 12.94 23.48
N ASN A 101 -8.05 12.91 24.46
CA ASN A 101 -8.85 11.73 24.78
C ASN A 101 -8.03 10.47 25.13
N GLY A 102 -6.90 10.62 25.84
CA GLY A 102 -6.12 9.47 26.33
C GLY A 102 -5.04 8.95 25.37
N LYS A 103 -4.75 9.65 24.25
CA LYS A 103 -3.73 9.23 23.26
C LYS A 103 -2.33 9.79 23.49
N GLN A 104 -2.08 10.50 24.59
CA GLN A 104 -0.79 11.16 24.84
C GLN A 104 0.40 10.20 24.90
N GLY A 105 0.17 8.93 25.24
CA GLY A 105 1.19 7.89 25.29
C GLY A 105 1.41 7.11 23.98
N THR A 106 0.59 7.35 22.95
CA THR A 106 0.72 6.65 21.67
C THR A 106 2.06 6.97 21.03
N THR A 107 2.87 5.96 20.76
CA THR A 107 4.17 6.13 20.08
C THR A 107 4.02 6.12 18.57
N VAL A 108 5.02 6.64 17.86
CA VAL A 108 5.10 6.51 16.39
C VAL A 108 5.12 5.04 15.98
N ARG A 109 5.79 4.18 16.76
CA ARG A 109 5.82 2.72 16.56
C ARG A 109 4.42 2.10 16.69
N ASP A 110 3.59 2.55 17.63
CA ASP A 110 2.20 2.06 17.77
C ASP A 110 1.38 2.39 16.52
N VAL A 111 1.59 3.54 15.91
CA VAL A 111 0.94 3.89 14.65
C VAL A 111 1.38 2.94 13.54
N LEU A 112 2.70 2.79 13.32
CA LEU A 112 3.26 1.93 12.26
C LEU A 112 2.81 0.47 12.42
N THR A 113 2.68 -0.01 13.65
CA THR A 113 2.32 -1.41 13.94
C THR A 113 0.82 -1.63 14.16
N HIS A 114 -0.02 -0.66 13.80
CA HIS A 114 -1.48 -0.71 13.97
C HIS A 114 -1.95 -0.93 15.42
N ARG A 115 -1.22 -0.35 16.38
CA ARG A 115 -1.52 -0.42 17.81
C ARG A 115 -1.91 0.94 18.43
N ALA A 116 -2.11 1.96 17.60
CA ALA A 116 -2.59 3.27 18.06
C ALA A 116 -4.07 3.26 18.54
N CYS A 117 -4.78 2.15 18.32
CA CYS A 117 -6.14 1.88 18.77
C CYS A 117 -7.21 2.88 18.31
N VAL A 118 -7.02 3.52 17.16
CA VAL A 118 -7.99 4.46 16.54
C VAL A 118 -8.32 4.02 15.10
N PRO A 119 -8.86 2.80 14.90
CA PRO A 119 -9.18 2.30 13.56
C PRO A 119 -10.41 2.97 12.96
N GLN A 120 -11.33 3.47 13.80
CA GLN A 120 -12.60 4.03 13.37
C GLN A 120 -12.43 5.35 12.62
N MET A 121 -13.22 5.54 11.59
CA MET A 121 -13.33 6.83 10.90
C MET A 121 -14.09 7.84 11.75
N PRO A 122 -13.75 9.14 11.65
CA PRO A 122 -14.46 10.18 12.40
C PRO A 122 -15.94 10.24 12.08
N ALA A 123 -16.77 10.55 13.09
CA ALA A 123 -18.19 10.74 12.92
C ALA A 123 -18.46 11.85 11.88
N GLY A 124 -19.44 11.60 11.00
CA GLY A 124 -19.82 12.53 9.95
C GLY A 124 -18.81 12.66 8.80
N VAL A 125 -17.86 11.72 8.65
CA VAL A 125 -17.01 11.66 7.49
C VAL A 125 -17.86 11.48 6.22
N THR A 126 -17.50 12.21 5.17
CA THR A 126 -18.06 12.09 3.82
C THR A 126 -16.90 12.03 2.82
N PRO A 127 -17.12 11.66 1.54
CA PRO A 127 -16.05 11.72 0.56
C PRO A 127 -15.39 13.11 0.45
N GLU A 128 -16.19 14.18 0.55
CA GLU A 128 -15.69 15.56 0.50
C GLU A 128 -14.81 15.88 1.72
N ARG A 129 -15.25 15.50 2.92
CA ARG A 129 -14.46 15.68 4.15
C ARG A 129 -13.22 14.82 4.18
N MET A 130 -13.30 13.61 3.61
CA MET A 130 -12.13 12.73 3.43
C MET A 130 -11.04 13.39 2.57
N CYS A 131 -11.43 14.27 1.65
CA CYS A 131 -10.50 15.04 0.80
C CYS A 131 -9.92 16.28 1.52
N ASP A 132 -10.49 16.70 2.64
CA ASP A 132 -10.01 17.84 3.44
C ASP A 132 -9.01 17.34 4.49
N TRP A 133 -7.72 17.58 4.24
CA TRP A 133 -6.63 17.13 5.10
C TRP A 133 -6.75 17.70 6.52
N ASP A 134 -7.01 19.00 6.64
CA ASP A 134 -7.06 19.67 7.94
C ASP A 134 -8.28 19.21 8.75
N TRP A 135 -9.43 19.03 8.08
CA TRP A 135 -10.60 18.45 8.74
C TRP A 135 -10.32 17.03 9.22
N MET A 136 -9.74 16.17 8.39
CA MET A 136 -9.45 14.76 8.74
C MET A 136 -8.46 14.68 9.90
N THR A 137 -7.36 15.41 9.85
CA THR A 137 -6.36 15.38 10.92
C THR A 137 -6.90 15.94 12.23
N CYS A 138 -7.67 17.04 12.19
CA CYS A 138 -8.36 17.57 13.37
C CYS A 138 -9.33 16.55 13.95
N ALA A 139 -10.16 15.92 13.11
CA ALA A 139 -11.14 14.92 13.55
C ALA A 139 -10.48 13.65 14.12
N ILE A 140 -9.39 13.15 13.50
CA ILE A 140 -8.62 12.00 14.00
C ILE A 140 -7.93 12.34 15.33
N ALA A 141 -7.39 13.56 15.49
CA ALA A 141 -6.84 14.00 16.77
C ALA A 141 -7.91 14.00 17.89
N GLY A 142 -9.15 14.25 17.54
CA GLY A 142 -10.29 14.22 18.47
C GLY A 142 -10.86 12.82 18.76
N LEU A 143 -10.41 11.75 18.09
CA LEU A 143 -10.92 10.40 18.34
C LEU A 143 -10.53 9.92 19.74
N GLU A 144 -11.44 9.18 20.36
CA GLU A 144 -11.18 8.39 21.55
C GLU A 144 -10.62 7.01 21.14
N PRO A 145 -9.50 6.54 21.72
CA PRO A 145 -8.98 5.23 21.40
C PRO A 145 -9.89 4.12 21.94
N LEU A 146 -10.11 3.07 21.16
CA LEU A 146 -10.99 1.95 21.51
C LEU A 146 -10.34 0.95 22.50
N ALA A 147 -9.07 1.10 22.76
CA ALA A 147 -8.29 0.44 23.80
C ALA A 147 -7.11 1.33 24.15
N GLU A 148 -6.40 1.01 25.24
CA GLU A 148 -5.14 1.69 25.56
C GLU A 148 -4.13 1.53 24.40
N PRO A 149 -3.59 2.63 23.85
CA PRO A 149 -2.59 2.55 22.78
C PRO A 149 -1.40 1.64 23.16
N GLY A 150 -0.91 0.88 22.21
CA GLY A 150 0.14 -0.12 22.43
C GLY A 150 -0.33 -1.47 22.95
N THR A 151 -1.59 -1.65 23.36
CA THR A 151 -2.07 -2.88 23.99
C THR A 151 -2.77 -3.86 23.05
N LYS A 152 -3.39 -3.37 21.97
CA LYS A 152 -4.14 -4.20 21.01
C LYS A 152 -3.80 -3.85 19.58
N THR A 153 -3.84 -4.86 18.70
CA THR A 153 -3.83 -4.67 17.27
C THR A 153 -5.22 -4.37 16.77
N LEU A 154 -5.38 -3.20 16.17
CA LEU A 154 -6.59 -2.76 15.49
C LEU A 154 -6.18 -2.10 14.17
N TYR A 155 -6.32 -2.81 13.07
CA TYR A 155 -5.85 -2.36 11.76
C TYR A 155 -6.41 -0.98 11.41
N LEU A 156 -5.53 -0.03 11.23
CA LEU A 156 -5.86 1.34 10.86
C LEU A 156 -6.15 1.39 9.35
N SER A 157 -7.31 0.85 8.94
CA SER A 157 -7.63 0.66 7.52
C SER A 157 -7.45 1.93 6.70
N MET A 158 -7.94 3.05 7.20
CA MET A 158 -7.87 4.35 6.55
C MET A 158 -7.12 5.39 7.37
N THR A 159 -7.32 5.45 8.68
CA THR A 159 -6.73 6.46 9.57
C THR A 159 -5.21 6.44 9.58
N PHE A 160 -4.57 5.29 9.30
CA PHE A 160 -3.12 5.15 9.17
C PHE A 160 -2.50 6.26 8.30
N GLY A 161 -3.08 6.50 7.12
CA GLY A 161 -2.51 7.43 6.16
C GLY A 161 -2.45 8.88 6.66
N TRP A 162 -3.52 9.35 7.31
CA TRP A 162 -3.53 10.71 7.87
C TRP A 162 -2.61 10.84 9.08
N ILE A 163 -2.52 9.79 9.93
CA ILE A 163 -1.64 9.86 11.10
C ILE A 163 -0.17 9.88 10.65
N VAL A 164 0.23 8.96 9.77
CA VAL A 164 1.60 8.90 9.24
C VAL A 164 1.92 10.14 8.41
N GLY A 165 0.98 10.55 7.54
CA GLY A 165 1.18 11.73 6.68
C GLY A 165 1.29 13.02 7.48
N GLU A 166 0.54 13.19 8.57
CA GLU A 166 0.65 14.35 9.43
C GLU A 166 1.96 14.37 10.22
N LEU A 167 2.43 13.19 10.66
CA LEU A 167 3.77 13.07 11.25
C LEU A 167 4.85 13.47 10.26
N VAL A 168 4.76 13.03 8.99
CA VAL A 168 5.68 13.43 7.93
C VAL A 168 5.63 14.95 7.72
N ARG A 169 4.43 15.52 7.55
CA ARG A 169 4.24 16.96 7.31
C ARG A 169 4.82 17.83 8.44
N ARG A 170 4.65 17.39 9.69
CA ARG A 170 5.12 18.15 10.86
C ARG A 170 6.61 17.99 11.15
N ALA A 171 7.18 16.82 10.87
CA ALA A 171 8.59 16.55 11.07
C ALA A 171 9.47 17.01 9.88
N ASP A 172 8.89 17.13 8.68
CA ASP A 172 9.60 17.66 7.52
C ASP A 172 9.92 19.16 7.73
N PRO A 173 11.20 19.58 7.67
CA PRO A 173 11.57 21.00 7.81
C PRO A 173 10.92 21.92 6.77
N LYS A 174 10.46 21.37 5.64
CA LYS A 174 9.76 22.12 4.59
C LYS A 174 8.23 22.07 4.76
N HIS A 175 7.71 21.33 5.73
CA HIS A 175 6.28 21.12 5.99
C HIS A 175 5.47 20.75 4.74
N ARG A 176 6.06 19.93 3.85
CA ARG A 176 5.38 19.46 2.63
C ARG A 176 4.23 18.53 2.97
N SER A 177 3.22 18.51 2.12
CA SER A 177 2.21 17.44 2.15
C SER A 177 2.87 16.09 1.88
N LEU A 178 2.21 14.98 2.27
CA LEU A 178 2.78 13.65 2.07
C LEU A 178 3.00 13.34 0.58
N GLY A 179 2.03 13.67 -0.29
CA GLY A 179 2.17 13.44 -1.73
C GLY A 179 3.35 14.20 -2.32
N ARG A 180 3.53 15.46 -1.93
CA ARG A 180 4.70 16.24 -2.35
C ARG A 180 6.02 15.68 -1.78
N PHE A 181 6.04 15.25 -0.51
CA PHE A 181 7.21 14.64 0.08
C PHE A 181 7.59 13.34 -0.66
N VAL A 182 6.62 12.45 -0.91
CA VAL A 182 6.82 11.22 -1.68
C VAL A 182 7.36 11.53 -3.07
N ARG A 183 6.81 12.55 -3.73
CA ARG A 183 7.28 12.98 -5.05
C ARG A 183 8.75 13.40 -5.02
N GLU A 184 9.10 14.35 -4.13
CA GLU A 184 10.43 14.97 -4.10
C GLU A 184 11.52 14.09 -3.45
N GLU A 185 11.17 13.25 -2.47
CA GLU A 185 12.15 12.46 -1.69
C GLU A 185 12.22 10.97 -2.07
N ILE A 186 11.21 10.45 -2.79
CA ILE A 186 11.17 9.05 -3.21
C ILE A 186 11.12 8.93 -4.72
N ALA A 187 10.10 9.48 -5.36
CA ALA A 187 9.84 9.23 -6.78
C ALA A 187 10.89 9.87 -7.68
N GLU A 188 11.13 11.17 -7.56
CA GLU A 188 12.10 11.89 -8.40
C GLU A 188 13.53 11.37 -8.25
N PRO A 189 14.08 11.16 -7.02
CA PRO A 189 15.42 10.61 -6.88
C PRO A 189 15.58 9.23 -7.50
N LEU A 190 14.55 8.37 -7.41
CA LEU A 190 14.57 7.04 -8.00
C LEU A 190 14.19 7.03 -9.50
N GLY A 191 13.89 8.17 -10.12
CA GLY A 191 13.42 8.24 -11.50
C GLY A 191 12.08 7.53 -11.71
N ILE A 192 11.22 7.52 -10.72
CA ILE A 192 9.85 6.98 -10.77
C ILE A 192 8.92 8.06 -11.30
N THR A 193 8.12 7.75 -12.32
CA THR A 193 7.20 8.70 -12.96
C THR A 193 5.81 8.65 -12.36
N ASP A 194 5.33 7.48 -11.97
CA ASP A 194 3.93 7.20 -11.68
C ASP A 194 3.73 6.52 -10.31
N LEU A 195 4.04 7.26 -9.27
CA LEU A 195 3.81 6.89 -7.87
C LEU A 195 3.09 8.07 -7.19
N TRP A 196 1.77 8.15 -7.36
CA TRP A 196 0.99 9.32 -6.99
C TRP A 196 0.18 9.08 -5.70
N ILE A 197 0.29 10.00 -4.76
CA ILE A 197 -0.66 10.21 -3.66
C ILE A 197 -1.25 11.60 -3.91
N GLY A 198 -2.48 11.65 -4.43
CA GLY A 198 -3.03 12.82 -5.09
C GLY A 198 -2.64 12.85 -6.58
N LEU A 199 -3.54 12.36 -7.44
CA LEU A 199 -3.31 12.26 -8.89
C LEU A 199 -3.43 13.62 -9.56
N PRO A 200 -2.44 14.08 -10.35
CA PRO A 200 -2.57 15.29 -11.15
C PRO A 200 -3.51 15.08 -12.35
N ASP A 201 -4.19 16.15 -12.78
CA ASP A 201 -5.23 16.08 -13.82
C ASP A 201 -4.72 15.55 -15.16
N GLU A 202 -3.49 15.86 -15.51
CA GLU A 202 -2.84 15.37 -16.74
C GLU A 202 -2.64 13.85 -16.78
N ALA A 203 -2.61 13.18 -15.62
CA ALA A 203 -2.47 11.75 -15.53
C ALA A 203 -3.82 11.00 -15.57
N VAL A 204 -4.94 11.66 -15.32
CA VAL A 204 -6.29 11.06 -15.29
C VAL A 204 -6.64 10.26 -16.56
N PRO A 205 -6.29 10.68 -17.79
CA PRO A 205 -6.62 9.91 -19.00
C PRO A 205 -5.98 8.50 -19.03
N ARG A 206 -4.91 8.27 -18.27
CA ARG A 206 -4.22 6.96 -18.18
C ARG A 206 -4.81 6.03 -17.12
N LEU A 207 -5.67 6.56 -16.23
CA LEU A 207 -6.22 5.77 -15.14
C LEU A 207 -7.15 4.67 -15.65
N ALA A 208 -6.94 3.45 -15.17
CA ALA A 208 -7.85 2.34 -15.41
C ALA A 208 -9.17 2.54 -14.64
N ARG A 209 -10.27 2.17 -15.28
CA ARG A 209 -11.58 2.19 -14.63
C ARG A 209 -11.73 0.98 -13.74
N HIS A 210 -12.09 1.18 -12.49
CA HIS A 210 -12.37 0.09 -11.56
C HIS A 210 -13.62 -0.70 -11.97
N VAL A 211 -13.55 -2.00 -11.75
CA VAL A 211 -14.70 -2.90 -11.84
C VAL A 211 -14.89 -3.57 -10.49
N ASP A 212 -16.04 -3.31 -9.87
CA ASP A 212 -16.40 -3.93 -8.60
C ASP A 212 -17.02 -5.30 -8.87
N ALA A 213 -16.27 -6.33 -8.54
CA ALA A 213 -16.70 -7.73 -8.57
C ALA A 213 -16.61 -8.37 -7.17
N MET A 214 -16.60 -7.54 -6.12
CA MET A 214 -16.65 -8.00 -4.74
C MET A 214 -17.99 -8.68 -4.47
N THR A 215 -17.95 -9.86 -3.87
CA THR A 215 -19.17 -10.49 -3.38
C THR A 215 -19.73 -9.65 -2.22
N PRO A 216 -20.93 -9.09 -2.35
CA PRO A 216 -21.51 -8.31 -1.27
C PRO A 216 -21.70 -9.16 -0.01
N VAL A 217 -21.24 -8.67 1.13
CA VAL A 217 -21.47 -9.26 2.44
C VAL A 217 -22.48 -8.38 3.17
N PRO A 218 -23.65 -8.92 3.58
CA PRO A 218 -24.61 -8.11 4.33
C PRO A 218 -23.98 -7.53 5.60
N PRO A 219 -24.28 -6.27 5.95
CA PRO A 219 -23.65 -5.57 7.06
C PRO A 219 -23.74 -6.29 8.42
N GLU A 220 -24.80 -7.08 8.63
CA GLU A 220 -24.99 -7.88 9.86
C GLU A 220 -23.96 -9.00 10.04
N TYR A 221 -23.25 -9.40 8.97
CA TYR A 221 -22.16 -10.38 9.03
C TYR A 221 -20.76 -9.73 9.08
N LEU A 222 -20.70 -8.41 8.98
CA LEU A 222 -19.42 -7.69 9.06
C LEU A 222 -19.11 -7.34 10.52
N PRO A 223 -17.85 -7.47 10.98
CA PRO A 223 -17.46 -7.03 12.32
C PRO A 223 -17.79 -5.55 12.53
N PRO A 224 -18.33 -5.15 13.69
CA PRO A 224 -18.63 -3.74 13.97
C PRO A 224 -17.42 -2.82 13.83
N LEU A 225 -16.22 -3.30 14.18
CA LEU A 225 -14.99 -2.52 14.05
C LEU A 225 -14.55 -2.38 12.58
N PHE A 226 -14.80 -3.38 11.75
CA PHE A 226 -14.58 -3.25 10.30
C PHE A 226 -15.48 -2.14 9.72
N LEU A 227 -16.78 -2.17 10.04
CA LEU A 227 -17.73 -1.14 9.62
C LEU A 227 -17.36 0.26 10.14
N ALA A 228 -16.88 0.35 11.38
CA ALA A 228 -16.41 1.62 11.94
C ALA A 228 -15.16 2.13 11.27
N SER A 229 -14.24 1.22 10.86
CA SER A 229 -12.98 1.58 10.20
C SER A 229 -13.18 1.96 8.73
N MET A 230 -14.26 1.49 8.11
CA MET A 230 -14.56 1.69 6.69
C MET A 230 -16.08 1.81 6.49
N PRO A 231 -16.69 2.90 6.98
CA PRO A 231 -18.13 3.10 6.81
C PRO A 231 -18.49 3.30 5.33
N ASP A 232 -19.69 2.85 4.94
CA ASP A 232 -20.13 2.72 3.54
C ASP A 232 -19.93 3.99 2.70
N GLN A 233 -20.15 5.18 3.29
CA GLN A 233 -20.01 6.45 2.56
C GLN A 233 -18.58 6.75 2.09
N VAL A 234 -17.55 6.11 2.70
CA VAL A 234 -16.14 6.26 2.33
C VAL A 234 -15.47 4.90 2.09
N ALA A 235 -16.25 3.85 1.85
CA ALA A 235 -15.75 2.51 1.58
C ALA A 235 -14.84 2.46 0.34
N LEU A 236 -13.94 1.49 0.31
CA LEU A 236 -12.98 1.27 -0.78
C LEU A 236 -13.66 0.66 -2.02
N THR A 237 -14.54 1.44 -2.61
CA THR A 237 -15.34 1.06 -3.78
C THR A 237 -15.13 2.05 -4.94
N PRO A 238 -15.43 1.67 -6.19
CA PRO A 238 -15.39 2.58 -7.32
C PRO A 238 -16.28 3.82 -7.12
N ARG A 239 -17.43 3.66 -6.45
CA ARG A 239 -18.35 4.75 -6.12
C ARG A 239 -17.67 5.92 -5.39
N VAL A 240 -16.68 5.61 -4.55
CA VAL A 240 -15.92 6.61 -3.77
C VAL A 240 -14.60 6.95 -4.46
N PHE A 241 -13.81 5.93 -4.82
CA PHE A 241 -12.44 6.13 -5.29
C PHE A 241 -12.33 6.52 -6.77
N ASP A 242 -13.42 6.39 -7.56
CA ASP A 242 -13.47 6.93 -8.91
C ASP A 242 -13.92 8.40 -8.98
N ARG A 243 -14.27 9.01 -7.86
CA ARG A 243 -14.60 10.43 -7.79
C ARG A 243 -13.37 11.31 -8.12
N PRO A 244 -13.55 12.37 -8.93
CA PRO A 244 -12.43 13.25 -9.29
C PRO A 244 -11.79 13.99 -8.10
N ASP A 245 -12.57 14.35 -7.08
CA ASP A 245 -12.08 15.00 -5.87
C ASP A 245 -11.24 14.04 -5.01
N VAL A 246 -11.70 12.79 -4.85
CA VAL A 246 -10.97 11.75 -4.09
C VAL A 246 -9.65 11.37 -4.75
N ARG A 247 -9.62 11.28 -6.09
CA ARG A 247 -8.38 10.98 -6.82
C ARG A 247 -7.32 12.07 -6.68
N ARG A 248 -7.75 13.35 -6.61
CA ARG A 248 -6.84 14.49 -6.41
C ARG A 248 -6.39 14.65 -4.98
N ALA A 249 -7.17 14.13 -4.02
CA ALA A 249 -6.86 14.25 -2.61
C ALA A 249 -5.76 13.28 -2.17
N GLU A 250 -5.00 13.68 -1.17
CA GLU A 250 -4.00 12.83 -0.54
C GLU A 250 -4.65 11.88 0.48
N VAL A 251 -5.40 10.87 0.01
CA VAL A 251 -5.95 9.82 0.88
C VAL A 251 -4.84 8.83 1.21
N ALA A 252 -3.93 9.25 2.05
CA ALA A 252 -2.57 8.74 2.21
C ALA A 252 -2.44 7.25 2.65
N GLY A 253 -3.52 6.62 3.08
CA GLY A 253 -3.51 5.20 3.47
C GLY A 253 -3.98 4.24 2.38
N VAL A 254 -4.72 4.74 1.36
CA VAL A 254 -5.43 3.89 0.39
C VAL A 254 -5.62 4.54 -0.98
N GLY A 255 -5.21 5.79 -1.16
CA GLY A 255 -5.42 6.57 -2.40
C GLY A 255 -4.24 6.59 -3.35
N GLY A 256 -3.27 5.70 -3.22
CA GLY A 256 -2.14 5.59 -4.14
C GLY A 256 -2.59 5.16 -5.53
N ILE A 257 -2.10 5.86 -6.56
CA ILE A 257 -2.38 5.59 -7.97
C ILE A 257 -1.05 5.40 -8.67
N PHE A 258 -0.74 4.14 -9.03
CA PHE A 258 0.56 3.72 -9.53
C PHE A 258 0.41 2.92 -10.83
N ASN A 259 1.51 2.75 -11.55
CA ASN A 259 1.67 1.62 -12.47
C ASN A 259 2.64 0.58 -11.88
N ALA A 260 2.59 -0.65 -12.37
CA ALA A 260 3.40 -1.73 -11.82
C ALA A 260 4.90 -1.47 -11.93
N ARG A 261 5.37 -0.84 -13.00
CA ARG A 261 6.78 -0.50 -13.20
C ARG A 261 7.30 0.47 -12.14
N SER A 262 6.53 1.51 -11.82
CA SER A 262 6.86 2.51 -10.80
C SER A 262 6.81 1.91 -9.40
N GLU A 263 5.79 1.12 -9.12
CA GLU A 263 5.63 0.43 -7.84
C GLU A 263 6.76 -0.60 -7.63
N ALA A 264 7.04 -1.45 -8.62
CA ALA A 264 8.13 -2.43 -8.52
C ALA A 264 9.50 -1.77 -8.33
N ARG A 265 9.71 -0.59 -8.92
CA ARG A 265 10.95 0.18 -8.72
C ARG A 265 11.07 0.71 -7.29
N PHE A 266 9.96 1.13 -6.69
CA PHE A 266 9.93 1.46 -5.25
C PHE A 266 10.29 0.24 -4.40
N TRP A 267 9.67 -0.91 -4.65
CA TRP A 267 10.00 -2.16 -3.93
C TRP A 267 11.44 -2.62 -4.18
N ALA A 268 11.99 -2.38 -5.38
CA ALA A 268 13.39 -2.72 -5.71
C ALA A 268 14.39 -1.94 -4.84
N MET A 269 14.12 -0.68 -4.51
CA MET A 269 14.93 0.09 -3.58
C MET A 269 14.99 -0.60 -2.21
N LEU A 270 13.85 -1.08 -1.69
CA LEU A 270 13.81 -1.83 -0.42
C LEU A 270 14.52 -3.19 -0.52
N ALA A 271 14.30 -3.94 -1.62
CA ALA A 271 14.96 -5.23 -1.85
C ALA A 271 16.49 -5.12 -1.91
N ASN A 272 17.02 -3.97 -2.34
CA ASN A 272 18.45 -3.69 -2.38
C ASN A 272 18.98 -2.95 -1.14
N GLY A 273 18.25 -3.02 -0.03
CA GLY A 273 18.69 -2.45 1.25
C GLY A 273 18.72 -0.92 1.27
N GLY A 274 17.69 -0.30 0.70
CA GLY A 274 17.47 1.16 0.75
C GLY A 274 18.13 1.96 -0.37
N GLU A 275 18.66 1.29 -1.39
CA GLU A 275 19.38 1.93 -2.51
C GLU A 275 18.97 1.32 -3.86
N LEU A 276 18.91 2.15 -4.89
CA LEU A 276 18.72 1.72 -6.28
C LEU A 276 19.44 2.67 -7.23
N ASP A 277 20.17 2.11 -8.21
CA ASP A 277 20.94 2.87 -9.21
C ASP A 277 21.89 3.94 -8.60
N GLY A 278 22.48 3.65 -7.43
CA GLY A 278 23.38 4.57 -6.71
C GLY A 278 22.66 5.65 -5.90
N VAL A 279 21.33 5.65 -5.89
CA VAL A 279 20.51 6.56 -5.06
C VAL A 279 20.09 5.84 -3.79
N ARG A 280 20.58 6.30 -2.65
CA ARG A 280 20.24 5.80 -1.32
C ARG A 280 19.17 6.66 -0.67
N LEU A 281 18.03 6.04 -0.35
CA LEU A 281 16.94 6.68 0.40
C LEU A 281 16.95 6.29 1.87
N LEU A 282 17.35 5.07 2.19
CA LEU A 282 17.41 4.52 3.55
C LEU A 282 18.75 3.82 3.79
N SER A 283 19.22 3.85 5.02
CA SER A 283 20.38 3.04 5.41
C SER A 283 20.03 1.55 5.35
N ARG A 284 21.03 0.72 5.04
CA ARG A 284 20.87 -0.74 4.98
C ARG A 284 20.46 -1.32 6.34
N GLU A 285 21.03 -0.79 7.38
CA GLU A 285 20.77 -1.15 8.77
C GLU A 285 19.30 -0.87 9.13
N LEU A 286 18.78 0.27 8.71
CA LEU A 286 17.38 0.61 8.95
C LEU A 286 16.45 -0.34 8.21
N VAL A 287 16.66 -0.60 6.91
CA VAL A 287 15.84 -1.54 6.15
C VAL A 287 15.82 -2.93 6.78
N ALA A 288 16.99 -3.44 7.23
CA ALA A 288 17.08 -4.73 7.92
C ALA A 288 16.28 -4.72 9.25
N THR A 289 16.31 -3.62 9.97
CA THR A 289 15.54 -3.42 11.21
C THR A 289 14.04 -3.40 10.92
N LEU A 290 13.61 -2.61 9.92
CA LEU A 290 12.20 -2.47 9.53
C LEU A 290 11.56 -3.80 9.11
N ALA A 291 12.34 -4.75 8.61
CA ALA A 291 11.88 -6.09 8.24
C ALA A 291 11.66 -7.04 9.43
N THR A 292 11.90 -6.59 10.67
CA THR A 292 11.67 -7.42 11.85
C THR A 292 10.17 -7.54 12.13
N PRO A 293 9.60 -8.75 12.25
CA PRO A 293 8.23 -8.92 12.71
C PRO A 293 8.01 -8.23 14.06
N ARG A 294 6.87 -7.57 14.24
CA ARG A 294 6.52 -7.01 15.56
C ARG A 294 6.28 -8.14 16.56
N ALA A 295 6.46 -7.85 17.83
CA ALA A 295 5.99 -8.74 18.89
C ALA A 295 4.48 -8.95 18.77
N ASN A 296 3.98 -10.15 19.09
CA ASN A 296 2.55 -10.50 19.00
C ASN A 296 1.97 -10.37 17.58
N SER A 297 2.73 -10.70 16.53
CA SER A 297 2.23 -10.72 15.14
C SER A 297 1.06 -11.69 14.93
N GLU A 298 0.92 -12.69 15.80
CA GLU A 298 -0.18 -13.67 15.80
C GLU A 298 -1.43 -13.20 16.57
N GLU A 299 -1.43 -11.98 17.11
CA GLU A 299 -2.60 -11.42 17.79
C GLU A 299 -3.76 -11.23 16.82
N ALA A 300 -4.93 -11.78 17.18
CA ALA A 300 -6.15 -11.62 16.38
C ALA A 300 -6.54 -10.15 16.27
N ASP A 301 -6.85 -9.70 15.05
CA ASP A 301 -7.30 -8.34 14.79
C ASP A 301 -8.82 -8.31 14.52
N PRO A 302 -9.62 -7.75 15.43
CA PRO A 302 -11.07 -7.71 15.26
C PRO A 302 -11.55 -6.77 14.14
N VAL A 303 -10.73 -5.86 13.63
CA VAL A 303 -11.01 -5.09 12.41
C VAL A 303 -10.89 -6.00 11.18
N MET A 304 -9.94 -6.95 11.21
CA MET A 304 -9.64 -7.88 10.14
C MET A 304 -10.27 -9.27 10.37
N PHE A 305 -11.54 -9.28 10.82
CA PHE A 305 -12.33 -10.51 11.00
C PHE A 305 -11.72 -11.52 11.98
N GLY A 306 -10.84 -11.08 12.89
CA GLY A 306 -10.11 -11.95 13.81
C GLY A 306 -8.86 -12.60 13.23
N PHE A 307 -8.52 -12.33 11.97
CA PHE A 307 -7.27 -12.80 11.38
C PHE A 307 -6.09 -11.95 11.89
N PRO A 308 -4.97 -12.59 12.26
CA PRO A 308 -3.76 -11.85 12.59
C PRO A 308 -3.19 -11.15 11.34
N ILE A 309 -2.56 -9.99 11.55
CA ILE A 309 -1.91 -9.25 10.48
C ILE A 309 -0.41 -9.40 10.62
N PRO A 310 0.30 -9.94 9.62
CA PRO A 310 1.74 -10.14 9.65
C PRO A 310 2.49 -8.80 9.45
N ILE A 311 2.49 -7.94 10.48
CA ILE A 311 3.10 -6.61 10.45
C ILE A 311 4.51 -6.65 11.03
N THR A 312 5.46 -5.99 10.33
CA THR A 312 6.81 -5.70 10.82
C THR A 312 6.80 -4.45 11.72
N ILE A 313 7.87 -4.23 12.45
CA ILE A 313 8.04 -2.98 13.24
C ILE A 313 8.12 -1.73 12.34
N GLY A 314 8.36 -1.90 11.05
CA GLY A 314 8.36 -0.84 10.04
C GLY A 314 6.99 -0.53 9.43
N GLY A 315 5.94 -1.25 9.83
CA GLY A 315 4.60 -1.02 9.27
C GLY A 315 4.37 -1.66 7.90
N PHE A 316 5.30 -2.48 7.43
CA PHE A 316 5.09 -3.36 6.28
C PHE A 316 4.47 -4.68 6.73
N TRP A 317 3.80 -5.36 5.82
CA TRP A 317 3.51 -6.76 6.04
C TRP A 317 4.77 -7.57 5.71
N PHE A 318 4.94 -8.72 6.37
CA PHE A 318 6.03 -9.63 6.04
C PHE A 318 5.51 -10.86 5.29
N GLY A 319 6.34 -11.40 4.44
CA GLY A 319 6.04 -12.60 3.64
C GLY A 319 5.85 -13.85 4.49
N GLY A 320 5.35 -14.92 3.88
CA GLY A 320 5.16 -16.21 4.55
C GLY A 320 4.06 -17.05 3.93
N ALA A 321 3.62 -18.06 4.65
CA ALA A 321 2.69 -19.07 4.15
C ALA A 321 1.21 -18.67 4.18
N HIS A 322 0.87 -17.47 4.68
CA HIS A 322 -0.54 -17.07 4.83
C HIS A 322 -1.00 -16.16 3.69
N PRO A 323 -2.17 -16.42 3.07
CA PRO A 323 -2.82 -15.47 2.18
C PRO A 323 -3.12 -14.14 2.92
N PRO A 324 -3.07 -12.98 2.25
CA PRO A 324 -2.66 -12.74 0.86
C PRO A 324 -1.15 -12.61 0.65
N VAL A 325 -0.33 -12.80 1.68
CA VAL A 325 1.12 -12.56 1.63
C VAL A 325 1.92 -13.76 1.11
N ALA A 326 1.26 -14.87 0.80
CA ALA A 326 1.91 -16.07 0.26
C ALA A 326 2.69 -15.84 -1.05
N ALA A 327 2.36 -14.77 -1.78
CA ALA A 327 3.12 -14.33 -2.95
C ALA A 327 4.56 -13.91 -2.59
N ALA A 328 4.75 -13.29 -1.44
CA ALA A 328 6.05 -12.93 -0.87
C ALA A 328 6.57 -14.11 -0.02
N ARG A 329 7.15 -15.12 -0.65
CA ARG A 329 7.44 -16.45 -0.06
C ARG A 329 8.38 -16.42 1.14
N HIS A 330 9.33 -15.49 1.20
CA HIS A 330 10.28 -15.42 2.30
C HIS A 330 9.69 -14.64 3.50
N ALA A 331 9.86 -15.20 4.69
CA ALA A 331 9.32 -14.62 5.94
C ALA A 331 9.89 -13.23 6.30
N ARG A 332 10.96 -12.79 5.64
CA ARG A 332 11.53 -11.45 5.81
C ARG A 332 11.31 -10.54 4.59
N ALA A 333 10.55 -10.99 3.62
CA ALA A 333 10.13 -10.12 2.53
C ALA A 333 9.20 -9.03 3.08
N LEU A 334 9.43 -7.80 2.64
CA LEU A 334 8.55 -6.67 2.93
C LEU A 334 7.47 -6.62 1.87
N CYS A 335 6.21 -6.54 2.24
CA CYS A 335 5.13 -6.51 1.28
C CYS A 335 3.95 -5.67 1.78
N HIS A 336 2.99 -5.41 0.92
CA HIS A 336 1.69 -4.88 1.32
C HIS A 336 0.61 -5.27 0.31
N PRO A 337 -0.50 -5.90 0.76
CA PRO A 337 -1.67 -6.12 -0.07
C PRO A 337 -2.53 -4.86 -0.16
N GLY A 338 -3.20 -4.67 -1.30
CA GLY A 338 -4.26 -3.69 -1.50
C GLY A 338 -5.64 -4.33 -1.54
N GLN A 339 -6.68 -3.56 -1.28
CA GLN A 339 -8.06 -4.00 -1.47
C GLN A 339 -8.25 -4.49 -2.91
N GLY A 340 -8.88 -5.64 -3.07
CA GLY A 340 -9.14 -6.22 -4.39
C GLY A 340 -7.97 -6.99 -5.00
N ASN A 341 -6.85 -7.18 -4.26
CA ASN A 341 -5.68 -8.01 -4.60
C ASN A 341 -4.54 -7.36 -5.40
N SER A 342 -4.48 -6.02 -5.56
CA SER A 342 -3.20 -5.39 -5.91
C SER A 342 -2.16 -5.71 -4.83
N PHE A 343 -0.93 -6.02 -5.24
CA PHE A 343 0.09 -6.52 -4.32
C PHE A 343 1.50 -6.14 -4.76
N GLY A 344 2.30 -5.69 -3.79
CA GLY A 344 3.72 -5.44 -4.03
C GLY A 344 4.60 -6.01 -2.94
N TRP A 345 5.82 -6.44 -3.30
CA TRP A 345 6.79 -6.93 -2.33
C TRP A 345 8.24 -6.68 -2.74
N ALA A 346 9.09 -6.66 -1.73
CA ALA A 346 10.53 -6.63 -1.81
C ALA A 346 11.12 -7.78 -0.99
N ASP A 347 11.97 -8.57 -1.58
CA ASP A 347 12.69 -9.64 -0.90
C ASP A 347 14.20 -9.35 -0.84
N PRO A 348 14.71 -8.85 0.29
CA PRO A 348 16.12 -8.55 0.43
C PRO A 348 17.03 -9.79 0.38
N ALA A 349 16.49 -11.01 0.56
CA ALA A 349 17.29 -12.24 0.53
C ALA A 349 17.67 -12.63 -0.91
N THR A 350 16.76 -12.38 -1.85
CA THR A 350 16.95 -12.73 -3.28
C THR A 350 17.24 -11.52 -4.17
N GLY A 351 16.96 -10.31 -3.66
CA GLY A 351 16.97 -9.07 -4.45
C GLY A 351 15.78 -8.96 -5.42
N LEU A 352 14.74 -9.79 -5.23
CA LEU A 352 13.50 -9.76 -6.01
C LEU A 352 12.56 -8.69 -5.49
N ALA A 353 12.02 -7.88 -6.40
CA ALA A 353 10.93 -6.96 -6.11
C ALA A 353 9.87 -7.07 -7.21
N VAL A 354 8.61 -7.11 -6.83
CA VAL A 354 7.50 -7.30 -7.76
C VAL A 354 6.35 -6.38 -7.40
N ALA A 355 5.63 -5.94 -8.41
CA ALA A 355 4.34 -5.27 -8.26
C ALA A 355 3.31 -5.86 -9.23
N ILE A 356 2.09 -6.01 -8.73
CA ILE A 356 0.91 -6.44 -9.49
C ILE A 356 -0.17 -5.39 -9.29
N CYS A 357 -0.50 -4.68 -10.36
CA CYS A 357 -1.56 -3.67 -10.38
C CYS A 357 -2.69 -4.14 -11.29
N HIS A 358 -3.94 -4.00 -10.86
CA HIS A 358 -5.10 -4.37 -11.66
C HIS A 358 -6.34 -3.55 -11.31
N ASN A 359 -7.38 -3.63 -12.13
CA ASN A 359 -8.59 -2.80 -11.97
C ASN A 359 -9.86 -3.57 -11.58
N LYS A 360 -9.80 -4.88 -11.41
CA LYS A 360 -10.93 -5.67 -10.94
C LYS A 360 -10.84 -5.88 -9.43
N LEU A 361 -11.77 -5.33 -8.67
CA LEU A 361 -11.87 -5.59 -7.25
C LEU A 361 -12.64 -6.90 -7.02
N PHE A 362 -12.01 -7.87 -6.37
CA PHE A 362 -12.63 -9.15 -6.04
C PHE A 362 -12.12 -9.69 -4.70
N ASN A 363 -12.86 -10.60 -4.10
CA ASN A 363 -12.50 -11.35 -2.91
C ASN A 363 -12.64 -12.84 -3.22
N PRO A 364 -11.54 -13.53 -3.59
CA PRO A 364 -11.61 -14.97 -3.88
C PRO A 364 -11.94 -15.73 -2.59
N ALA A 365 -12.74 -16.80 -2.71
CA ALA A 365 -13.09 -17.64 -1.56
C ALA A 365 -11.90 -18.51 -1.12
N SER A 366 -10.95 -18.76 -2.01
CA SER A 366 -9.70 -19.46 -1.73
C SER A 366 -8.56 -18.95 -2.63
N GLU A 367 -7.33 -19.34 -2.29
CA GLU A 367 -6.16 -19.03 -3.14
C GLU A 367 -6.24 -19.72 -4.52
N GLU A 368 -6.89 -20.87 -4.60
CA GLU A 368 -7.12 -21.58 -5.86
C GLU A 368 -8.03 -20.81 -6.82
N GLU A 369 -8.96 -20.03 -6.27
CA GLU A 369 -9.89 -19.21 -7.04
C GLU A 369 -9.31 -17.82 -7.37
N ASN A 370 -8.13 -17.49 -6.85
CA ASN A 370 -7.48 -16.21 -7.13
C ASN A 370 -6.90 -16.21 -8.56
N PRO A 371 -7.44 -15.40 -9.50
CA PRO A 371 -6.98 -15.39 -10.89
C PRO A 371 -5.55 -14.86 -11.04
N LEU A 372 -5.01 -14.18 -10.04
CA LEU A 372 -3.62 -13.67 -10.04
C LEU A 372 -2.62 -14.69 -9.51
N ARG A 373 -3.05 -15.78 -8.86
CA ARG A 373 -2.13 -16.81 -8.36
C ARG A 373 -1.27 -17.43 -9.45
N PRO A 374 -1.80 -17.88 -10.60
CA PRO A 374 -0.97 -18.39 -11.69
C PRO A 374 0.04 -17.37 -12.21
N VAL A 375 -0.28 -16.07 -12.13
CA VAL A 375 0.64 -15.00 -12.51
C VAL A 375 1.81 -14.90 -11.51
N VAL A 376 1.51 -14.96 -10.21
CA VAL A 376 2.54 -15.01 -9.15
C VAL A 376 3.46 -16.23 -9.31
N ASP A 377 2.87 -17.40 -9.54
CA ASP A 377 3.61 -18.63 -9.75
C ASP A 377 4.51 -18.56 -11.00
N ALA A 378 4.02 -17.92 -12.07
CA ALA A 378 4.81 -17.67 -13.28
C ALA A 378 6.01 -16.75 -13.02
N VAL A 379 5.84 -15.68 -12.21
CA VAL A 379 6.95 -14.78 -11.82
C VAL A 379 8.02 -15.56 -11.07
N HIS A 380 7.64 -16.36 -10.07
CA HIS A 380 8.60 -17.16 -9.30
C HIS A 380 9.29 -18.24 -10.17
N ALA A 381 8.53 -18.95 -11.02
CA ALA A 381 9.09 -19.96 -11.92
C ALA A 381 10.09 -19.35 -12.92
N ALA A 382 9.78 -18.16 -13.44
CA ALA A 382 10.62 -17.48 -14.41
C ALA A 382 11.91 -16.89 -13.82
N LEU A 383 11.92 -16.55 -12.53
CA LEU A 383 13.06 -15.89 -11.87
C LEU A 383 13.79 -16.78 -10.85
N GLY A 384 13.42 -18.07 -10.76
CA GLY A 384 14.12 -19.06 -9.93
C GLY A 384 13.87 -18.89 -8.42
N GLY A 385 12.70 -18.40 -8.06
CA GLY A 385 12.26 -18.18 -6.66
C GLY A 385 11.42 -19.33 -6.09
#